data_6f82848c62f6f859c4fc1ea45d643928
#
_entry.id   6f82848c62f6f859c4fc1ea45d643928
#
_cell.length_a   1.000
_cell.length_b   1.000
_cell.length_c   1.000
_cell.angle_alpha   90.00
_cell.angle_beta   90.00
_cell.angle_gamma   90.00
#
_symmetry.space_group_name_H-M   'P 1'
#
loop_
_entity.id
_entity.type
_entity.pdbx_description
1 polymer ?
#
loop_
_entity_poly.entity_id
_entity_poly.type
_entity_poly.pdbx_seq_one_letter_code
_entity_poly.pdbx_strand_id
1 'polypeptide(L)'
;MIADIIAQDPVGMKQLRAARALALPDWCIAAGFVRNRVWDHLHGIAPPRPPADIDVLYFDATDLSKDREVEHEKRLDALLPGLPWQVRNQARMHVWKNLPQHRDTSDSMTYWLETVTAVGVRLEADDSLTVIAPLGTDDLLGLRCQPTAFGRTRRDEYEARIASKRWRGLWPMVRFLD
;
A
#
# COMPACT_ATOMS: atom_id res chain seq x y z
N MET A 1 -0.65 -6.83 -15.80
CA MET A 1 0.43 -5.80 -15.77
C MET A 1 0.94 -5.50 -14.36
N ILE A 2 0.16 -5.04 -13.36
CA ILE A 2 0.70 -4.79 -11.99
C ILE A 2 1.27 -6.06 -11.37
N ALA A 3 0.52 -7.16 -11.41
CA ALA A 3 0.99 -8.45 -10.91
C ALA A 3 2.31 -8.89 -11.58
N ASP A 4 2.43 -8.71 -12.90
CA ASP A 4 3.64 -9.08 -13.64
C ASP A 4 4.86 -8.24 -13.22
N ILE A 5 4.65 -6.92 -13.02
CA ILE A 5 5.70 -6.01 -12.52
C ILE A 5 6.20 -6.46 -11.14
N ILE A 6 5.26 -6.79 -10.24
CA ILE A 6 5.60 -7.26 -8.88
C ILE A 6 6.28 -8.63 -8.94
N ALA A 7 5.80 -9.56 -9.76
CA ALA A 7 6.36 -10.91 -9.90
C ALA A 7 7.80 -10.90 -10.40
N GLN A 8 8.18 -9.91 -11.21
CA GLN A 8 9.54 -9.73 -11.73
C GLN A 8 10.52 -9.14 -10.70
N ASP A 9 10.04 -8.64 -9.54
CA ASP A 9 10.90 -8.15 -8.47
C ASP A 9 11.16 -9.24 -7.41
N PRO A 10 12.34 -9.90 -7.42
CA PRO A 10 12.63 -10.96 -6.45
C PRO A 10 12.68 -10.46 -5.00
N VAL A 11 13.00 -9.18 -4.79
CA VAL A 11 13.00 -8.57 -3.45
C VAL A 11 11.57 -8.39 -2.96
N GLY A 12 10.69 -7.84 -3.81
CA GLY A 12 9.26 -7.70 -3.51
C GLY A 12 8.59 -9.05 -3.24
N MET A 13 8.91 -10.08 -4.03
CA MET A 13 8.38 -11.42 -3.83
C MET A 13 8.83 -12.05 -2.50
N LYS A 14 10.07 -11.80 -2.04
CA LYS A 14 10.51 -12.22 -0.69
C LYS A 14 9.71 -11.53 0.41
N GLN A 15 9.44 -10.23 0.26
CA GLN A 15 8.63 -9.45 1.20
C GLN A 15 7.19 -9.98 1.27
N LEU A 16 6.58 -10.28 0.13
CA LEU A 16 5.25 -10.88 0.05
C LEU A 16 5.17 -12.26 0.70
N ARG A 17 6.18 -13.10 0.52
CA ARG A 17 6.25 -14.41 1.20
C ARG A 17 6.37 -14.27 2.71
N ALA A 18 7.15 -13.30 3.21
CA ALA A 18 7.25 -13.02 4.64
C ALA A 18 5.90 -12.54 5.21
N ALA A 19 5.20 -11.63 4.51
CA ALA A 19 3.88 -11.18 4.93
C ALA A 19 2.84 -12.31 4.93
N ARG A 20 2.82 -13.16 3.89
CA ARG A 20 1.95 -14.34 3.82
C ARG A 20 2.17 -15.30 4.99
N ALA A 21 3.41 -15.47 5.43
CA ALA A 21 3.75 -16.36 6.54
C ALA A 21 3.15 -15.92 7.89
N LEU A 22 2.69 -14.68 8.02
CA LEU A 22 1.93 -14.23 9.20
C LEU A 22 0.53 -14.83 9.27
N ALA A 23 -0.03 -15.30 8.16
CA ALA A 23 -1.38 -15.85 8.02
C ALA A 23 -2.47 -14.87 8.55
N LEU A 24 -2.32 -13.59 8.29
CA LEU A 24 -3.27 -12.57 8.71
C LEU A 24 -4.56 -12.63 7.87
N PRO A 25 -5.74 -12.37 8.46
CA PRO A 25 -6.98 -12.30 7.71
C PRO A 25 -7.00 -11.06 6.81
N ASP A 26 -7.53 -11.21 5.60
CA ASP A 26 -7.75 -10.14 4.61
C ASP A 26 -6.55 -9.19 4.46
N TRP A 27 -5.36 -9.75 4.31
CA TRP A 27 -4.11 -8.98 4.25
C TRP A 27 -3.70 -8.58 2.83
N CYS A 28 -2.89 -7.52 2.73
CA CYS A 28 -2.10 -7.19 1.54
C CYS A 28 -0.89 -6.35 1.94
N ILE A 29 0.11 -6.25 1.05
CA ILE A 29 1.10 -5.17 1.10
C ILE A 29 0.63 -4.08 0.14
N ALA A 30 0.56 -2.83 0.61
CA ALA A 30 -0.10 -1.75 -0.12
C ALA A 30 0.76 -0.50 -0.34
N ALA A 31 0.14 0.54 -0.82
CA ALA A 31 0.70 1.90 -0.90
C ALA A 31 2.01 1.99 -1.70
N GLY A 32 3.06 2.51 -1.08
CA GLY A 32 4.37 2.71 -1.68
C GLY A 32 5.00 1.43 -2.23
N PHE A 33 4.71 0.29 -1.64
CA PHE A 33 5.18 -1.01 -2.12
C PHE A 33 4.77 -1.28 -3.57
N VAL A 34 3.51 -1.04 -3.90
CA VAL A 34 2.98 -1.26 -5.26
C VAL A 34 3.24 -0.05 -6.15
N ARG A 35 2.83 1.15 -5.69
CA ARG A 35 2.92 2.38 -6.47
C ARG A 35 4.33 2.64 -6.97
N ASN A 36 5.34 2.56 -6.11
CA ASN A 36 6.71 2.90 -6.49
C ASN A 36 7.25 1.94 -7.53
N ARG A 37 6.98 0.62 -7.39
CA ARG A 37 7.40 -0.39 -8.37
C ARG A 37 6.78 -0.17 -9.75
N VAL A 38 5.48 0.15 -9.77
CA VAL A 38 4.79 0.47 -11.03
C VAL A 38 5.37 1.75 -11.65
N TRP A 39 5.56 2.79 -10.86
CA TRP A 39 6.13 4.05 -11.36
C TRP A 39 7.59 3.90 -11.78
N ASP A 40 8.42 3.14 -11.04
CA ASP A 40 9.79 2.85 -11.46
C ASP A 40 9.81 2.09 -12.79
N HIS A 41 8.98 1.05 -12.94
CA HIS A 41 8.86 0.31 -14.19
C HIS A 41 8.47 1.22 -15.38
N LEU A 42 7.46 2.07 -15.20
CA LEU A 42 6.99 2.99 -16.24
C LEU A 42 7.99 4.10 -16.58
N HIS A 43 8.96 4.38 -15.69
CA HIS A 43 10.08 5.29 -15.91
C HIS A 43 11.37 4.59 -16.39
N GLY A 44 11.34 3.29 -16.63
CA GLY A 44 12.50 2.53 -17.04
C GLY A 44 13.59 2.40 -15.95
N ILE A 45 13.21 2.52 -14.67
CA ILE A 45 14.13 2.42 -13.53
C ILE A 45 14.21 0.97 -13.09
N ALA A 46 15.40 0.40 -13.15
CA ALA A 46 15.69 -0.97 -12.70
C ALA A 46 17.07 -1.01 -12.02
N PRO A 47 17.23 -1.72 -10.89
CA PRO A 47 16.15 -2.35 -10.10
C PRO A 47 15.20 -1.34 -9.46
N PRO A 48 14.00 -1.76 -9.02
CA PRO A 48 13.08 -0.87 -8.32
C PRO A 48 13.71 -0.30 -7.05
N ARG A 49 13.40 0.96 -6.75
CA ARG A 49 13.90 1.61 -5.54
C ARG A 49 13.25 1.00 -4.30
N PRO A 50 14.00 0.80 -3.20
CA PRO A 50 13.42 0.33 -1.96
C PRO A 50 12.36 1.33 -1.45
N PRO A 51 11.21 0.84 -0.96
CA PRO A 51 10.21 1.70 -0.35
C PRO A 51 10.73 2.27 0.98
N ALA A 52 10.24 3.46 1.35
CA ALA A 52 10.57 4.07 2.65
C ALA A 52 9.91 3.31 3.82
N ASP A 53 8.77 2.67 3.54
CA ASP A 53 7.98 1.85 4.45
C ASP A 53 7.35 0.70 3.66
N ILE A 54 7.01 -0.39 4.36
CA ILE A 54 6.32 -1.56 3.80
C ILE A 54 5.02 -1.73 4.59
N ASP A 55 3.94 -1.18 4.03
CA ASP A 55 2.62 -1.18 4.63
C ASP A 55 1.94 -2.55 4.46
N VAL A 56 1.95 -3.36 5.51
CA VAL A 56 1.19 -4.62 5.59
C VAL A 56 -0.15 -4.31 6.24
N LEU A 57 -1.20 -4.34 5.46
CA LEU A 57 -2.56 -4.14 5.92
C LEU A 57 -3.21 -5.49 6.20
N TYR A 58 -4.10 -5.53 7.19
CA TYR A 58 -4.97 -6.67 7.44
C TYR A 58 -6.27 -6.20 8.10
N PHE A 59 -7.29 -7.05 8.12
CA PHE A 59 -8.56 -6.73 8.75
C PHE A 59 -8.95 -7.81 9.75
N ASP A 60 -8.88 -7.48 11.03
CA ASP A 60 -9.33 -8.35 12.12
C ASP A 60 -10.14 -7.51 13.13
N ALA A 61 -11.47 -7.72 13.11
CA ALA A 61 -12.38 -7.05 14.03
C ALA A 61 -12.40 -7.68 15.44
N THR A 62 -11.76 -8.82 15.63
CA THR A 62 -11.76 -9.56 16.90
C THR A 62 -10.68 -9.10 17.86
N ASP A 63 -9.58 -8.51 17.33
CA ASP A 63 -8.50 -7.95 18.15
C ASP A 63 -8.05 -6.58 17.58
N LEU A 64 -8.45 -5.52 18.24
CA LEU A 64 -8.13 -4.14 17.85
C LEU A 64 -6.90 -3.57 18.58
N SER A 65 -6.14 -4.40 19.30
CA SER A 65 -4.99 -3.94 20.07
C SER A 65 -3.81 -3.54 19.17
N LYS A 66 -3.12 -2.47 19.55
CA LYS A 66 -1.89 -2.06 18.87
C LYS A 66 -0.73 -3.03 19.13
N ASP A 67 -0.77 -3.73 20.24
CA ASP A 67 0.30 -4.67 20.63
C ASP A 67 0.40 -5.82 19.63
N ARG A 68 -0.73 -6.24 19.06
CA ARG A 68 -0.74 -7.25 17.98
C ARG A 68 -0.04 -6.78 16.72
N GLU A 69 -0.20 -5.51 16.35
CA GLU A 69 0.53 -4.94 15.20
C GLU A 69 2.04 -4.96 15.45
N VAL A 70 2.47 -4.55 16.63
CA VAL A 70 3.89 -4.58 17.03
C VAL A 70 4.45 -6.01 17.07
N GLU A 71 3.66 -6.98 17.54
CA GLU A 71 4.03 -8.40 17.51
C GLU A 71 4.23 -8.89 16.07
N HIS A 72 3.32 -8.56 15.16
CA HIS A 72 3.45 -8.90 13.75
C HIS A 72 4.66 -8.23 13.09
N GLU A 73 4.96 -6.97 13.40
CA GLU A 73 6.17 -6.28 12.93
C GLU A 73 7.44 -7.01 13.40
N LYS A 74 7.50 -7.43 14.67
CA LYS A 74 8.63 -8.24 15.19
C LYS A 74 8.75 -9.60 14.50
N ARG A 75 7.65 -10.26 14.20
CA ARG A 75 7.66 -11.53 13.46
C ARG A 75 8.17 -11.34 12.03
N LEU A 76 7.78 -10.25 11.36
CA LEU A 76 8.31 -9.90 10.04
C LEU A 76 9.79 -9.60 10.07
N ASP A 77 10.25 -8.84 11.07
CA ASP A 77 11.69 -8.55 11.24
C ASP A 77 12.50 -9.82 11.53
N ALA A 78 11.93 -10.79 12.24
CA ALA A 78 12.58 -12.09 12.45
C ALA A 78 12.66 -12.93 11.15
N LEU A 79 11.66 -12.83 10.26
CA LEU A 79 11.63 -13.54 8.97
C LEU A 79 12.51 -12.88 7.91
N LEU A 80 12.52 -11.55 7.88
CA LEU A 80 13.27 -10.76 6.90
C LEU A 80 13.74 -9.45 7.56
N PRO A 81 14.91 -9.47 8.20
CA PRO A 81 15.42 -8.40 9.07
C PRO A 81 15.74 -7.10 8.32
N GLY A 82 15.71 -6.00 9.09
CA GLY A 82 16.23 -4.71 8.66
C GLY A 82 15.36 -3.97 7.64
N LEU A 83 14.10 -4.36 7.50
CA LEU A 83 13.15 -3.69 6.63
C LEU A 83 12.16 -2.82 7.43
N PRO A 84 11.71 -1.69 6.85
CA PRO A 84 10.81 -0.77 7.51
C PRO A 84 9.36 -1.27 7.49
N TRP A 85 9.09 -2.39 8.15
CA TRP A 85 7.76 -2.98 8.25
C TRP A 85 6.81 -2.11 9.05
N GLN A 86 5.61 -1.92 8.52
CA GLN A 86 4.49 -1.29 9.21
C GLN A 86 3.27 -2.18 9.07
N VAL A 87 2.83 -2.80 10.15
CA VAL A 87 1.64 -3.66 10.16
C VAL A 87 0.47 -2.88 10.76
N ARG A 88 -0.66 -2.82 10.06
CA ARG A 88 -1.81 -2.01 10.48
C ARG A 88 -3.13 -2.75 10.30
N ASN A 89 -3.85 -2.93 11.42
CA ASN A 89 -5.20 -3.47 11.41
C ASN A 89 -6.22 -2.43 10.94
N GLN A 90 -6.79 -2.64 9.76
CA GLN A 90 -7.72 -1.69 9.16
C GLN A 90 -9.06 -1.64 9.90
N ALA A 91 -9.41 -2.67 10.66
CA ALA A 91 -10.64 -2.69 11.47
C ALA A 91 -10.69 -1.58 12.54
N ARG A 92 -9.54 -1.01 12.96
CA ARG A 92 -9.48 0.09 13.94
C ARG A 92 -9.14 1.47 13.36
N MET A 93 -8.74 1.54 12.08
CA MET A 93 -8.21 2.79 11.50
C MET A 93 -9.27 3.87 11.31
N HIS A 94 -10.54 3.50 11.20
CA HIS A 94 -11.67 4.43 11.11
C HIS A 94 -11.79 5.38 12.31
N VAL A 95 -11.39 4.94 13.50
CA VAL A 95 -11.49 5.73 14.75
C VAL A 95 -10.64 7.00 14.68
N TRP A 96 -9.46 6.93 14.06
CA TRP A 96 -8.51 8.06 14.03
C TRP A 96 -8.99 9.26 13.22
N LYS A 97 -9.84 9.01 12.22
CA LYS A 97 -10.34 10.06 11.31
C LYS A 97 -11.84 10.30 11.46
N ASN A 98 -12.45 9.70 12.48
CA ASN A 98 -13.91 9.75 12.69
C ASN A 98 -14.68 9.32 11.42
N LEU A 99 -14.27 8.19 10.85
CA LEU A 99 -14.85 7.60 9.65
C LEU A 99 -15.87 6.52 10.01
N PRO A 100 -16.75 6.14 9.07
CA PRO A 100 -17.55 4.92 9.22
C PRO A 100 -16.66 3.70 9.45
N GLN A 101 -17.16 2.73 10.20
CA GLN A 101 -16.47 1.47 10.40
C GLN A 101 -16.19 0.81 9.05
N HIS A 102 -14.93 0.44 8.81
CA HIS A 102 -14.54 -0.26 7.60
C HIS A 102 -15.05 -1.70 7.61
N ARG A 103 -15.38 -2.22 6.45
CA ARG A 103 -15.91 -3.57 6.25
C ARG A 103 -14.81 -4.60 6.07
N ASP A 104 -13.72 -4.19 5.40
CA ASP A 104 -12.57 -5.00 5.04
C ASP A 104 -11.36 -4.09 4.71
N THR A 105 -10.23 -4.69 4.40
CA THR A 105 -9.00 -3.96 4.01
C THR A 105 -9.22 -3.11 2.75
N SER A 106 -9.91 -3.61 1.77
CA SER A 106 -10.19 -2.90 0.52
C SER A 106 -11.04 -1.65 0.75
N ASP A 107 -12.09 -1.76 1.56
CA ASP A 107 -12.96 -0.66 1.93
C ASP A 107 -12.17 0.47 2.64
N SER A 108 -11.26 0.11 3.55
CA SER A 108 -10.42 1.08 4.25
C SER A 108 -9.55 1.93 3.32
N MET A 109 -9.08 1.34 2.23
CA MET A 109 -8.22 2.02 1.25
C MET A 109 -8.97 3.10 0.46
N THR A 110 -10.31 3.04 0.38
CA THR A 110 -11.12 4.07 -0.27
C THR A 110 -11.08 5.42 0.46
N TYR A 111 -10.68 5.42 1.74
CA TYR A 111 -10.51 6.61 2.59
C TYR A 111 -9.07 7.13 2.60
N TRP A 112 -8.24 6.72 1.67
CA TRP A 112 -6.91 7.28 1.49
C TRP A 112 -6.97 8.55 0.62
N LEU A 113 -5.92 9.36 0.68
CA LEU A 113 -5.95 10.69 0.05
C LEU A 113 -5.78 10.63 -1.46
N GLU A 114 -4.92 9.74 -1.97
CA GLU A 114 -4.59 9.64 -3.39
C GLU A 114 -5.06 8.31 -4.01
N THR A 115 -5.60 8.37 -5.22
CA THR A 115 -6.04 7.18 -5.98
C THR A 115 -4.89 6.20 -6.23
N VAL A 116 -3.70 6.72 -6.54
CA VAL A 116 -2.50 5.92 -6.86
C VAL A 116 -1.90 5.20 -5.65
N THR A 117 -2.31 5.57 -4.44
CA THR A 117 -1.84 4.94 -3.21
C THR A 117 -2.80 3.85 -2.73
N ALA A 118 -4.09 3.95 -3.10
CA ALA A 118 -5.14 3.00 -2.75
C ALA A 118 -5.04 1.70 -3.58
N VAL A 119 -3.89 1.07 -3.52
CA VAL A 119 -3.56 -0.17 -4.23
C VAL A 119 -2.72 -1.08 -3.34
N GLY A 120 -3.04 -2.36 -3.34
CA GLY A 120 -2.32 -3.40 -2.62
C GLY A 120 -2.15 -4.65 -3.47
N VAL A 121 -1.31 -5.55 -3.01
CA VAL A 121 -1.09 -6.85 -3.61
C VAL A 121 -0.98 -7.91 -2.52
N ARG A 122 -1.59 -9.06 -2.76
CA ARG A 122 -1.52 -10.25 -1.89
C ARG A 122 -0.95 -11.41 -2.68
N LEU A 123 -0.06 -12.17 -2.04
CA LEU A 123 0.45 -13.43 -2.56
C LEU A 123 -0.43 -14.58 -2.06
N GLU A 124 -1.08 -15.27 -2.97
CA GLU A 124 -1.96 -16.39 -2.67
C GLU A 124 -1.18 -17.68 -2.34
N ALA A 125 -1.88 -18.71 -1.89
CA ALA A 125 -1.27 -19.99 -1.51
C ALA A 125 -0.60 -20.71 -2.69
N ASP A 126 -1.10 -20.50 -3.91
CA ASP A 126 -0.56 -21.06 -5.16
C ASP A 126 0.53 -20.19 -5.80
N ASP A 127 1.05 -19.20 -5.07
CA ASP A 127 2.01 -18.20 -5.52
C ASP A 127 1.48 -17.23 -6.62
N SER A 128 0.20 -17.23 -6.91
CA SER A 128 -0.42 -16.19 -7.73
C SER A 128 -0.55 -14.86 -6.97
N LEU A 129 -0.65 -13.75 -7.71
CA LEU A 129 -0.78 -12.41 -7.13
C LEU A 129 -2.18 -11.85 -7.37
N THR A 130 -2.86 -11.51 -6.29
CA THR A 130 -4.13 -10.76 -6.32
C THR A 130 -3.87 -9.28 -6.12
N VAL A 131 -4.29 -8.45 -7.07
CA VAL A 131 -4.24 -6.98 -6.95
C VAL A 131 -5.52 -6.48 -6.31
N ILE A 132 -5.40 -5.74 -5.21
CA ILE A 132 -6.50 -5.10 -4.49
C ILE A 132 -6.47 -3.61 -4.83
N ALA A 133 -7.45 -3.14 -5.59
CA ALA A 133 -7.50 -1.74 -6.06
C ALA A 133 -8.96 -1.25 -6.07
N PRO A 134 -9.52 -0.87 -4.92
CA PRO A 134 -10.93 -0.49 -4.80
C PRO A 134 -11.31 0.72 -5.66
N LEU A 135 -10.35 1.54 -6.05
CA LEU A 135 -10.55 2.73 -6.90
C LEU A 135 -10.07 2.51 -8.34
N GLY A 136 -9.79 1.25 -8.72
CA GLY A 136 -9.21 0.92 -10.02
C GLY A 136 -7.70 1.17 -10.09
N THR A 137 -7.12 0.91 -11.25
CA THR A 137 -5.68 1.01 -11.49
C THR A 137 -5.30 2.01 -12.57
N ASP A 138 -6.29 2.62 -13.22
CA ASP A 138 -6.09 3.48 -14.40
C ASP A 138 -5.23 4.71 -14.10
N ASP A 139 -5.38 5.28 -12.91
CA ASP A 139 -4.58 6.43 -12.49
C ASP A 139 -3.13 6.05 -12.23
N LEU A 140 -2.91 4.91 -11.57
CA LEU A 140 -1.57 4.42 -11.29
C LEU A 140 -0.82 4.09 -12.59
N LEU A 141 -1.47 3.36 -13.50
CA LEU A 141 -0.90 2.96 -14.78
C LEU A 141 -0.80 4.11 -15.77
N GLY A 142 -1.73 5.07 -15.67
CA GLY A 142 -1.75 6.29 -16.49
C GLY A 142 -0.84 7.42 -15.97
N LEU A 143 -0.05 7.17 -14.91
CA LEU A 143 0.82 8.16 -14.28
C LEU A 143 0.05 9.44 -13.88
N ARG A 144 -1.16 9.30 -13.36
CA ARG A 144 -2.01 10.38 -12.87
C ARG A 144 -2.20 10.25 -11.37
N CYS A 145 -1.74 11.22 -10.62
CA CYS A 145 -1.98 11.30 -9.18
C CYS A 145 -3.07 12.33 -8.92
N GLN A 146 -4.20 11.89 -8.41
CA GLN A 146 -5.33 12.76 -8.08
C GLN A 146 -5.94 12.37 -6.72
N PRO A 147 -6.67 13.29 -6.08
CA PRO A 147 -7.33 12.98 -4.83
C PRO A 147 -8.47 11.98 -5.05
N THR A 148 -8.66 11.07 -4.09
CA THR A 148 -9.85 10.23 -4.01
C THR A 148 -11.10 11.08 -3.71
N ALA A 149 -12.28 10.48 -3.72
CA ALA A 149 -13.50 11.17 -3.23
C ALA A 149 -13.30 11.68 -1.79
N PHE A 150 -12.67 10.88 -0.93
CA PHE A 150 -12.32 11.30 0.42
C PHE A 150 -11.24 12.38 0.42
N GLY A 151 -10.18 12.24 -0.37
CA GLY A 151 -9.11 13.24 -0.51
C GLY A 151 -9.63 14.61 -0.95
N ARG A 152 -10.67 14.67 -1.79
CA ARG A 152 -11.33 15.94 -2.15
C ARG A 152 -12.01 16.63 -0.97
N THR A 153 -12.53 15.88 -0.01
CA THR A 153 -13.09 16.44 1.24
C THR A 153 -11.99 16.89 2.23
N ARG A 154 -10.75 16.50 1.99
CA ARG A 154 -9.55 16.80 2.79
C ARG A 154 -8.45 17.44 1.96
N ARG A 155 -8.84 18.44 1.16
CA ARG A 155 -7.96 19.02 0.14
C ARG A 155 -6.64 19.54 0.71
N ASP A 156 -6.68 20.23 1.83
CA ASP A 156 -5.47 20.76 2.48
C ASP A 156 -4.51 19.63 2.89
N GLU A 157 -5.04 18.52 3.40
CA GLU A 157 -4.24 17.34 3.76
C GLU A 157 -3.63 16.68 2.51
N TYR A 158 -4.40 16.57 1.43
CA TYR A 158 -3.91 16.05 0.16
C TYR A 158 -2.78 16.93 -0.41
N GLU A 159 -2.98 18.24 -0.50
CA GLU A 159 -1.98 19.17 -1.03
C GLU A 159 -0.71 19.17 -0.17
N ALA A 160 -0.84 19.23 1.15
CA ALA A 160 0.30 19.14 2.07
C ALA A 160 1.07 17.84 1.91
N ARG A 161 0.36 16.72 1.71
CA ARG A 161 0.98 15.43 1.47
C ARG A 161 1.74 15.40 0.14
N ILE A 162 1.13 15.86 -0.97
CA ILE A 162 1.82 15.94 -2.27
C ILE A 162 3.05 16.83 -2.18
N ALA A 163 2.97 17.97 -1.50
CA ALA A 163 4.10 18.87 -1.31
C ALA A 163 5.24 18.25 -0.49
N SER A 164 4.89 17.46 0.56
CA SER A 164 5.88 16.78 1.41
C SER A 164 6.60 15.62 0.73
N LYS A 165 6.01 15.02 -0.31
CA LYS A 165 6.58 13.89 -1.04
C LYS A 165 7.48 14.38 -2.18
N ARG A 166 8.62 13.73 -2.37
CA ARG A 166 9.54 14.06 -3.48
C ARG A 166 9.11 13.43 -4.82
N TRP A 167 7.84 13.09 -4.98
CA TRP A 167 7.35 12.32 -6.12
C TRP A 167 7.60 13.02 -7.46
N ARG A 168 7.43 14.35 -7.54
CA ARG A 168 7.70 15.13 -8.77
C ARG A 168 9.14 15.00 -9.25
N GLY A 169 10.10 14.94 -8.32
CA GLY A 169 11.51 14.77 -8.65
C GLY A 169 11.91 13.32 -8.93
N LEU A 170 11.27 12.38 -8.24
CA LEU A 170 11.55 10.95 -8.39
C LEU A 170 10.90 10.37 -9.66
N TRP A 171 9.71 10.82 -10.00
CA TRP A 171 8.90 10.33 -11.13
C TRP A 171 8.34 11.49 -11.95
N PRO A 172 9.17 12.11 -12.80
CA PRO A 172 8.81 13.34 -13.51
C PRO A 172 7.69 13.19 -14.53
N MET A 173 7.39 11.97 -14.98
CA MET A 173 6.26 11.73 -15.91
C MET A 173 4.90 11.67 -15.18
N VAL A 174 4.88 11.62 -13.84
CA VAL A 174 3.62 11.61 -13.08
C VAL A 174 2.98 12.99 -13.11
N ARG A 175 1.74 13.04 -13.55
CA ARG A 175 0.91 14.24 -13.56
C ARG A 175 0.09 14.31 -12.27
N PHE A 176 0.22 15.41 -11.56
CA PHE A 176 -0.54 15.67 -10.34
C PHE A 176 -1.74 16.53 -10.69
N LEU A 177 -2.92 15.96 -10.50
CA LEU A 177 -4.20 16.58 -10.83
C LEU A 177 -4.88 17.05 -9.55
N ASP A 178 -5.67 18.12 -9.68
CA ASP A 178 -6.41 18.73 -8.57
C ASP A 178 -7.79 18.11 -8.39
#